data_7beab3296e546abd0b2ceda482dedbcc
#
_entry.id   7beab3296e546abd0b2ceda482dedbcc
#
_cell.length_a   1.000
_cell.length_b   1.000
_cell.length_c   1.000
_cell.angle_alpha   90.00
_cell.angle_beta   90.00
_cell.angle_gamma   90.00
#
_symmetry.space_group_name_H-M   'P 1'
#
loop_
_entity.id
_entity.type
_entity.pdbx_description
1 polymer ?
#
loop_
_entity_poly.entity_id
_entity_poly.type
_entity_poly.pdbx_seq_one_letter_code
_entity_poly.pdbx_strand_id
1 'polypeptide(L)'
;MFTPRYHNEQTDLLMDALLQLKTSEEAYRFLEDVLTVQELKSITQRLEVAGMLRLKVTYQEIAHQTGASTATISRVNRALQYGADGYALVLDRLGEKHNRRED
;
A
#
# COMPACT_ATOMS: atom_id res chain seq x y z
N MET A 1 21.19 4.35 4.00
CA MET A 1 20.12 4.45 5.01
C MET A 1 18.94 5.25 4.47
N PHE A 2 17.72 4.79 4.71
CA PHE A 2 16.52 5.50 4.25
C PHE A 2 16.29 6.78 5.06
N THR A 3 16.11 7.91 4.35
CA THR A 3 15.77 9.19 4.97
C THR A 3 14.38 9.59 4.51
N PRO A 4 13.38 9.66 5.43
CA PRO A 4 12.01 9.98 5.04
C PRO A 4 11.88 11.36 4.41
N ARG A 5 11.18 11.42 3.28
CA ARG A 5 10.97 12.67 2.54
C ARG A 5 10.03 13.64 3.25
N TYR A 6 9.04 13.08 3.95
CA TYR A 6 7.98 13.87 4.60
C TYR A 6 8.09 13.86 6.12
N HIS A 7 9.30 13.73 6.62
CA HIS A 7 9.57 13.62 8.05
C HIS A 7 9.29 14.95 8.79
N ASN A 8 8.50 14.89 9.85
CA ASN A 8 8.30 15.94 10.84
C ASN A 8 7.65 15.32 12.08
N GLU A 9 7.44 16.13 13.12
CA GLU A 9 6.88 15.61 14.38
C GLU A 9 5.48 15.01 14.20
N GLN A 10 4.65 15.62 13.36
CA GLN A 10 3.29 15.14 13.11
C GLN A 10 3.28 13.81 12.36
N THR A 11 4.14 13.67 11.36
CA THR A 11 4.23 12.41 10.64
C THR A 11 4.86 11.32 11.48
N ASP A 12 5.80 11.66 12.36
CA ASP A 12 6.36 10.70 13.32
C ASP A 12 5.27 10.16 14.25
N LEU A 13 4.40 11.05 14.75
CA LEU A 13 3.28 10.64 15.59
C LEU A 13 2.35 9.68 14.85
N LEU A 14 2.07 9.95 13.58
CA LEU A 14 1.25 9.05 12.76
C LEU A 14 1.90 7.68 12.63
N MET A 15 3.22 7.65 12.36
CA MET A 15 3.94 6.37 12.26
C MET A 15 3.90 5.61 13.58
N ASP A 16 4.12 6.30 14.70
CA ASP A 16 4.01 5.68 16.02
C ASP A 16 2.61 5.12 16.27
N ALA A 17 1.58 5.85 15.84
CA ALA A 17 0.20 5.40 15.97
C ALA A 17 -0.06 4.12 15.15
N LEU A 18 0.40 4.10 13.92
CA LEU A 18 0.26 2.92 13.05
C LEU A 18 0.93 1.69 13.67
N LEU A 19 2.10 1.89 14.30
CA LEU A 19 2.85 0.79 14.91
C LEU A 19 2.20 0.24 16.18
N GLN A 20 1.18 0.91 16.71
CA GLN A 20 0.41 0.38 17.85
C GLN A 20 -0.64 -0.64 17.44
N LEU A 21 -0.99 -0.70 16.16
CA LEU A 21 -2.03 -1.59 15.66
C LEU A 21 -1.53 -3.04 15.61
N LYS A 22 -2.29 -3.94 16.20
CA LYS A 22 -1.87 -5.35 16.35
C LYS A 22 -2.76 -6.33 15.59
N THR A 23 -4.00 -5.94 15.28
CA THR A 23 -4.96 -6.82 14.62
C THR A 23 -5.63 -6.12 13.45
N SER A 24 -6.26 -6.90 12.57
CA SER A 24 -7.06 -6.35 11.47
C SER A 24 -8.18 -5.47 11.99
N GLU A 25 -8.84 -5.90 13.07
CA GLU A 25 -9.92 -5.13 13.66
C GLU A 25 -9.43 -3.75 14.11
N GLU A 26 -8.30 -3.70 14.79
CA GLU A 26 -7.72 -2.43 15.23
C GLU A 26 -7.35 -1.54 14.04
N ALA A 27 -6.78 -2.13 12.99
CA ALA A 27 -6.44 -1.39 11.78
C ALA A 27 -7.69 -0.82 11.12
N TYR A 28 -8.76 -1.60 11.00
CA TYR A 28 -10.03 -1.10 10.47
C TYR A 28 -10.58 0.05 11.30
N ARG A 29 -10.59 -0.09 12.62
CA ARG A 29 -11.08 0.97 13.52
C ARG A 29 -10.34 2.28 13.30
N PHE A 30 -9.02 2.22 13.27
CA PHE A 30 -8.18 3.41 13.12
C PHE A 30 -8.36 4.05 11.75
N LEU A 31 -8.28 3.25 10.70
CA LEU A 31 -8.35 3.77 9.33
C LEU A 31 -9.74 4.30 9.00
N GLU A 32 -10.82 3.67 9.50
CA GLU A 32 -12.17 4.17 9.28
C GLU A 32 -12.39 5.52 9.94
N ASP A 33 -11.77 5.76 11.09
CA ASP A 33 -11.88 7.05 11.78
C ASP A 33 -11.04 8.14 11.12
N VAL A 34 -9.85 7.78 10.65
CA VAL A 34 -8.87 8.75 10.14
C VAL A 34 -9.10 9.10 8.68
N LEU A 35 -9.49 8.14 7.87
CA LEU A 35 -9.62 8.31 6.42
C LEU A 35 -11.08 8.46 6.00
N THR A 36 -11.30 9.24 4.94
CA THR A 36 -12.60 9.23 4.26
C THR A 36 -12.72 7.92 3.49
N VAL A 37 -13.95 7.57 3.11
CA VAL A 37 -14.21 6.38 2.28
C VAL A 37 -13.42 6.44 0.97
N GLN A 38 -13.36 7.63 0.35
CA GLN A 38 -12.63 7.79 -0.91
C GLN A 38 -11.13 7.61 -0.73
N GLU A 39 -10.57 8.13 0.37
CA GLU A 39 -9.17 7.95 0.69
C GLU A 39 -8.83 6.48 0.91
N LEU A 40 -9.68 5.78 1.64
CA LEU A 40 -9.49 4.35 1.89
C LEU A 40 -9.54 3.55 0.58
N LYS A 41 -10.51 3.83 -0.28
CA LYS A 41 -10.63 3.19 -1.59
C LYS A 41 -9.40 3.44 -2.45
N SER A 42 -8.90 4.68 -2.43
CA SER A 42 -7.70 5.07 -3.19
C SER A 42 -6.47 4.28 -2.76
N ILE A 43 -6.26 4.16 -1.45
CA ILE A 43 -5.12 3.43 -0.90
C ILE A 43 -5.23 1.95 -1.25
N THR A 44 -6.42 1.37 -1.08
CA THR A 44 -6.70 -0.03 -1.40
C THR A 44 -6.42 -0.32 -2.86
N GLN A 45 -6.91 0.55 -3.76
CA GLN A 45 -6.70 0.40 -5.20
C GLN A 45 -5.21 0.44 -5.55
N ARG A 46 -4.48 1.40 -4.97
CA ARG A 46 -3.03 1.52 -5.25
C ARG A 46 -2.26 0.30 -4.79
N LEU A 47 -2.61 -0.28 -3.65
CA LEU A 47 -1.96 -1.49 -3.15
C LEU A 47 -2.23 -2.67 -4.09
N GLU A 48 -3.47 -2.80 -4.55
CA GLU A 48 -3.85 -3.85 -5.51
C GLU A 48 -3.08 -3.71 -6.82
N VAL A 49 -3.02 -2.48 -7.35
CA VAL A 49 -2.25 -2.17 -8.56
C VAL A 49 -0.78 -2.56 -8.40
N ALA A 50 -0.18 -2.21 -7.25
CA ALA A 50 1.22 -2.51 -6.98
C ALA A 50 1.48 -4.02 -7.01
N GLY A 51 0.59 -4.80 -6.39
CA GLY A 51 0.69 -6.25 -6.40
C GLY A 51 0.66 -6.83 -7.80
N MET A 52 -0.25 -6.33 -8.63
CA MET A 52 -0.39 -6.80 -10.01
C MET A 52 0.80 -6.40 -10.89
N LEU A 53 1.34 -5.19 -10.69
CA LEU A 53 2.54 -4.75 -11.41
C LEU A 53 3.73 -5.63 -11.09
N ARG A 54 3.89 -6.05 -9.85
CA ARG A 54 4.97 -6.94 -9.44
C ARG A 54 4.85 -8.32 -10.08
N LEU A 55 3.64 -8.74 -10.38
CA LEU A 55 3.38 -10.02 -11.09
C LEU A 55 3.45 -9.86 -12.61
N LYS A 56 3.87 -8.68 -13.10
CA LYS A 56 4.03 -8.39 -14.52
C LYS A 56 2.71 -8.42 -15.31
N VAL A 57 1.61 -8.13 -14.64
CA VAL A 57 0.31 -7.98 -15.30
C VAL A 57 0.35 -6.70 -16.15
N THR A 58 -0.25 -6.72 -17.33
CA THR A 58 -0.25 -5.55 -18.21
C THR A 58 -1.09 -4.41 -17.65
N TYR A 59 -0.78 -3.19 -18.03
CA TYR A 59 -1.54 -2.00 -17.62
C TYR A 59 -3.02 -2.15 -18.02
N GLN A 60 -3.28 -2.66 -19.21
CA GLN A 60 -4.64 -2.83 -19.71
C GLN A 60 -5.44 -3.76 -18.81
N GLU A 61 -4.85 -4.89 -18.44
CA GLU A 61 -5.52 -5.86 -17.57
C GLU A 61 -5.70 -5.30 -16.14
N ILE A 62 -4.68 -4.58 -15.65
CA ILE A 62 -4.79 -3.95 -14.33
C ILE A 62 -5.95 -2.95 -14.32
N ALA A 63 -6.02 -2.09 -15.34
CA ALA A 63 -7.11 -1.11 -15.47
C ALA A 63 -8.46 -1.80 -15.50
N HIS A 64 -8.57 -2.91 -16.22
CA HIS A 64 -9.81 -3.67 -16.34
C HIS A 64 -10.23 -4.26 -14.98
N GLN A 65 -9.30 -4.87 -14.26
CA GLN A 65 -9.62 -5.55 -13.00
C GLN A 65 -9.81 -4.58 -11.83
N THR A 66 -9.06 -3.49 -11.78
CA THR A 66 -9.07 -2.59 -10.61
C THR A 66 -9.89 -1.32 -10.82
N GLY A 67 -10.19 -0.98 -12.07
CA GLY A 67 -10.81 0.29 -12.38
C GLY A 67 -9.87 1.48 -12.27
N ALA A 68 -8.59 1.26 -12.03
CA ALA A 68 -7.60 2.32 -11.93
C ALA A 68 -7.35 2.97 -13.28
N SER A 69 -7.15 4.29 -13.28
CA SER A 69 -6.77 5.01 -14.49
C SER A 69 -5.32 4.68 -14.85
N THR A 70 -4.97 4.88 -16.13
CA THR A 70 -3.60 4.71 -16.59
C THR A 70 -2.64 5.61 -15.80
N ALA A 71 -3.09 6.83 -15.46
CA ALA A 71 -2.28 7.75 -14.67
C ALA A 71 -1.98 7.19 -13.27
N THR A 72 -2.97 6.57 -12.62
CA THR A 72 -2.79 5.93 -11.31
C THR A 72 -1.80 4.77 -11.42
N ILE A 73 -1.97 3.91 -12.42
CA ILE A 73 -1.09 2.75 -12.63
C ILE A 73 0.36 3.23 -12.87
N SER A 74 0.54 4.23 -13.72
CA SER A 74 1.87 4.80 -13.99
C SER A 74 2.52 5.37 -12.72
N ARG A 75 1.72 6.06 -11.90
CA ARG A 75 2.22 6.64 -10.64
C ARG A 75 2.66 5.56 -9.66
N VAL A 76 1.88 4.49 -9.53
CA VAL A 76 2.24 3.36 -8.66
C VAL A 76 3.51 2.67 -9.19
N ASN A 77 3.59 2.46 -10.50
CA ASN A 77 4.77 1.85 -11.11
C ASN A 77 6.02 2.68 -10.85
N ARG A 78 5.90 4.00 -10.96
CA ARG A 78 7.01 4.90 -10.67
C ARG A 78 7.46 4.81 -9.21
N ALA A 79 6.50 4.71 -8.27
CA ALA A 79 6.81 4.52 -6.85
C ALA A 79 7.51 3.19 -6.60
N LEU A 80 7.12 2.13 -7.33
CA LEU A 80 7.79 0.83 -7.22
C LEU A 80 9.24 0.90 -7.67
N GLN A 81 9.53 1.69 -8.71
CA GLN A 81 10.87 1.77 -9.30
C GLN A 81 11.77 2.79 -8.61
N TYR A 82 11.22 3.92 -8.20
CA TYR A 82 12.01 5.07 -7.72
C TYR A 82 11.56 5.62 -6.38
N GLY A 83 10.62 4.96 -5.72
CA GLY A 83 10.07 5.43 -4.45
C GLY A 83 10.87 4.95 -3.23
N ALA A 84 10.18 4.81 -2.12
CA ALA A 84 10.76 4.49 -0.81
C ALA A 84 10.79 2.99 -0.51
N ASP A 85 10.52 2.14 -1.49
CA ASP A 85 10.47 0.67 -1.35
C ASP A 85 9.37 0.16 -0.40
N GLY A 86 8.43 1.03 -0.05
CA GLY A 86 7.34 0.68 0.88
C GLY A 86 6.41 -0.41 0.36
N TYR A 87 6.04 -0.32 -0.92
CA TYR A 87 5.19 -1.35 -1.53
C TYR A 87 5.89 -2.72 -1.52
N ALA A 88 7.16 -2.74 -1.92
CA ALA A 88 7.94 -3.99 -1.96
C ALA A 88 8.03 -4.61 -0.58
N LEU A 89 8.36 -3.79 0.42
CA LEU A 89 8.48 -4.25 1.80
C LEU A 89 7.20 -4.91 2.30
N VAL A 90 6.07 -4.24 2.10
CA VAL A 90 4.78 -4.73 2.59
C VAL A 90 4.32 -5.95 1.81
N LEU A 91 4.44 -5.91 0.49
CA LEU A 91 4.01 -7.02 -0.36
C LEU A 91 4.85 -8.28 -0.13
N ASP A 92 6.16 -8.12 0.10
CA ASP A 92 7.02 -9.26 0.43
C ASP A 92 6.59 -9.91 1.75
N ARG A 93 6.32 -9.10 2.76
CA ARG A 93 5.86 -9.61 4.06
C ARG A 93 4.49 -10.27 3.97
N LEU A 94 3.59 -9.72 3.17
CA LEU A 94 2.28 -10.32 2.93
C LEU A 94 2.43 -11.68 2.23
N GLY A 95 3.32 -11.78 1.26
CA GLY A 95 3.62 -13.02 0.56
C GLY A 95 4.14 -14.09 1.49
N GLU A 96 5.09 -13.76 2.35
CA GLU A 96 5.63 -14.68 3.37
C GLU A 96 4.55 -15.17 4.30
N LYS A 97 3.66 -14.28 4.76
CA LYS A 97 2.57 -14.63 5.65
C LYS A 97 1.59 -15.59 4.99
N HIS A 98 1.25 -15.35 3.71
CA HIS A 98 0.36 -16.23 2.95
C HIS A 98 0.98 -17.61 2.73
N ASN A 99 2.27 -17.66 2.39
CA ASN A 99 2.99 -18.91 2.21
C ASN A 99 2.99 -19.75 3.49
N ARG A 100 3.18 -19.12 4.64
CA ARG A 100 3.14 -19.81 5.92
C ARG A 100 1.77 -20.38 6.23
N ARG A 101 0.69 -19.72 5.80
CA ARG A 101 -0.67 -20.19 6.03
C ARG A 101 -1.04 -21.38 5.16
N GLU A 102 -0.45 -21.47 3.99
CA GLU A 102 -0.71 -22.55 3.05
C GLU A 102 0.02 -23.84 3.48
N ASP A 103 1.09 -23.71 4.22
CA ASP A 103 1.83 -24.83 4.76
C ASP A 103 1.15 -25.39 6.01
#